data_ad09117954cf56e902e1606b65b2114e
#
_entry.id   ad09117954cf56e902e1606b65b2114e
#
_cell.length_a   1.000
_cell.length_b   1.000
_cell.length_c   1.000
_cell.angle_alpha   90.00
_cell.angle_beta   90.00
_cell.angle_gamma   90.00
#
_symmetry.space_group_name_H-M   'P 1'
#
loop_
_entity.id
_entity.type
_entity.pdbx_description
1 polymer ?
#
loop_
_entity_poly.entity_id
_entity_poly.type
_entity_poly.pdbx_seq_one_letter_code
_entity_poly.pdbx_strand_id
1 'polypeptide(L)'
;MRVRLRNPDRDVDVTGARRVRDVLAELSVDPDTVLVIRERTLLTREDWLNEADEIEVRPVISGGSGRSGRPMRCRRCKEPAVIELRRHNAAFCQECFFRYVRGQVERAIEDHDMLSPGERVMVAVSGGKDSLALWDILLELEYDAAGMYLGLGIGEYSDRSAEVVRRFAEERGAEAIMVDLRDEYGYDIPTAGRKGSRSTCAVCGLSKRYVFNRAAIQHGFDVVATGHNLDDEAATLLGNTLRWQTEYIARQFPALPAREGMVKKVKPLHRLSELETAAYAFMRGIDYVVEECPLVAGNTQLKHKDAMNRLEAGSPGTKAQFYLGYLDRAAGLFADESAADLRPCEQCGQPTTGRFCAFCRAQAQILGRRLAPPSDEQVASELASETMPAEIYGGVGGA
;
A
#
# COMPACT_ATOMS: atom_id res chain seq x y z
N MET A 1 23.37 25.05 6.04
CA MET A 1 22.59 24.19 5.12
C MET A 1 21.11 24.31 5.40
N ARG A 2 20.28 24.23 4.38
CA ARG A 2 18.83 24.26 4.53
C ARG A 2 18.28 22.84 4.54
N VAL A 3 17.49 22.51 5.55
CA VAL A 3 16.86 21.21 5.71
C VAL A 3 15.34 21.36 5.61
N ARG A 4 14.75 20.83 4.54
CA ARG A 4 13.31 20.80 4.36
C ARG A 4 12.76 19.48 4.89
N LEU A 5 12.03 19.55 5.99
CA LEU A 5 11.27 18.41 6.53
C LEU A 5 9.90 18.34 5.84
N ARG A 6 9.52 17.16 5.38
CA ARG A 6 8.18 16.90 4.85
C ARG A 6 7.33 16.18 5.89
N ASN A 7 6.08 16.59 5.98
CA ASN A 7 5.07 15.99 6.85
C ASN A 7 5.42 16.01 8.37
N PRO A 8 5.20 17.14 9.07
CA PRO A 8 4.70 18.39 8.52
C PRO A 8 5.78 19.18 7.76
N ASP A 9 5.39 19.91 6.74
CA ASP A 9 6.31 20.74 5.97
C ASP A 9 6.91 21.84 6.84
N ARG A 10 8.24 21.82 6.96
CA ARG A 10 9.00 22.77 7.78
C ARG A 10 10.42 22.90 7.24
N ASP A 11 10.88 24.12 7.07
CA ASP A 11 12.29 24.42 6.75
C ASP A 11 13.06 24.72 8.05
N VAL A 12 14.26 24.16 8.19
CA VAL A 12 15.16 24.37 9.31
C VAL A 12 16.55 24.68 8.78
N ASP A 13 17.16 25.76 9.28
CA ASP A 13 18.55 26.07 8.98
C ASP A 13 19.49 25.43 10.00
N VAL A 14 20.44 24.63 9.52
CA VAL A 14 21.45 23.96 10.34
C VAL A 14 22.82 24.50 9.95
N THR A 15 23.64 24.85 10.94
CA THR A 15 24.95 25.45 10.73
C THR A 15 26.07 24.40 10.84
N GLY A 16 27.15 24.62 10.04
CA GLY A 16 28.35 23.80 10.03
C GLY A 16 28.23 22.56 9.15
N ALA A 17 29.34 22.23 8.47
CA ALA A 17 29.46 21.02 7.69
C ALA A 17 29.52 19.78 8.60
N ARG A 18 28.72 18.76 8.33
CA ARG A 18 28.63 17.55 9.17
C ARG A 18 28.02 16.38 8.42
N ARG A 19 27.95 15.22 9.05
CA ARG A 19 27.32 14.04 8.46
C ARG A 19 25.79 14.10 8.57
N VAL A 20 25.09 13.44 7.67
CA VAL A 20 23.63 13.30 7.68
C VAL A 20 23.11 12.85 9.06
N ARG A 21 23.74 11.83 9.67
CA ARG A 21 23.35 11.32 10.99
C ARG A 21 23.40 12.39 12.10
N ASP A 22 24.37 13.30 12.03
CA ASP A 22 24.56 14.33 13.06
C ASP A 22 23.47 15.42 12.92
N VAL A 23 23.08 15.73 11.68
CA VAL A 23 21.94 16.63 11.37
C VAL A 23 20.63 16.02 11.84
N LEU A 24 20.38 14.75 11.53
CA LEU A 24 19.16 14.05 11.95
C LEU A 24 19.06 13.95 13.46
N ALA A 25 20.18 13.69 14.17
CA ALA A 25 20.22 13.64 15.62
C ALA A 25 19.89 15.02 16.25
N GLU A 26 20.41 16.13 15.70
CA GLU A 26 20.07 17.48 16.15
C GLU A 26 18.59 17.79 15.96
N LEU A 27 17.99 17.32 14.87
CA LEU A 27 16.57 17.48 14.57
C LEU A 27 15.68 16.50 15.33
N SER A 28 16.26 15.59 16.12
CA SER A 28 15.55 14.50 16.81
C SER A 28 14.77 13.59 15.84
N VAL A 29 15.32 13.38 14.66
CA VAL A 29 14.76 12.53 13.60
C VAL A 29 15.53 11.22 13.56
N ASP A 30 14.80 10.10 13.63
CA ASP A 30 15.40 8.78 13.48
C ASP A 30 15.81 8.54 12.01
N PRO A 31 17.10 8.27 11.72
CA PRO A 31 17.59 8.05 10.37
C PRO A 31 16.88 6.94 9.58
N ASP A 32 16.33 5.97 10.27
CA ASP A 32 15.67 4.83 9.61
C ASP A 32 14.17 5.07 9.39
N THR A 33 13.67 6.23 9.80
CA THR A 33 12.30 6.67 9.55
C THR A 33 12.19 7.66 8.41
N VAL A 34 13.31 7.99 7.76
CA VAL A 34 13.34 9.03 6.74
C VAL A 34 14.22 8.65 5.56
N LEU A 35 13.86 9.17 4.38
CA LEU A 35 14.78 9.32 3.25
C LEU A 35 15.41 10.71 3.34
N VAL A 36 16.73 10.79 3.23
CA VAL A 36 17.46 12.05 3.12
C VAL A 36 17.88 12.21 1.68
N ILE A 37 17.45 13.31 1.08
CA ILE A 37 17.57 13.57 -0.36
C ILE A 37 18.31 14.87 -0.56
N ARG A 38 19.36 14.85 -1.39
CA ARG A 38 20.03 16.04 -1.92
C ARG A 38 19.83 16.05 -3.43
N GLU A 39 19.13 17.07 -3.94
CA GLU A 39 18.69 17.15 -5.34
C GLU A 39 17.83 15.93 -5.72
N ARG A 40 18.38 14.97 -6.46
CA ARG A 40 17.72 13.71 -6.88
C ARG A 40 18.45 12.46 -6.39
N THR A 41 19.34 12.62 -5.39
CA THR A 41 20.17 11.53 -4.87
C THR A 41 19.81 11.24 -3.43
N LEU A 42 19.61 9.95 -3.10
CA LEU A 42 19.51 9.50 -1.72
C LEU A 42 20.87 9.58 -1.05
N LEU A 43 20.86 10.09 0.17
CA LEU A 43 22.03 10.11 1.03
C LEU A 43 21.93 9.04 2.10
N THR A 44 23.06 8.40 2.36
CA THR A 44 23.22 7.55 3.52
C THR A 44 23.55 8.41 4.75
N ARG A 45 23.34 7.89 5.94
CA ARG A 45 23.68 8.61 7.18
C ARG A 45 25.17 8.96 7.32
N GLU A 46 26.04 8.29 6.57
CA GLU A 46 27.48 8.53 6.57
C GLU A 46 27.93 9.57 5.56
N ASP A 47 27.05 10.02 4.68
CA ASP A 47 27.34 11.05 3.71
C ASP A 47 27.57 12.41 4.40
N TRP A 48 28.44 13.21 3.76
CA TRP A 48 28.83 14.52 4.27
C TRP A 48 27.98 15.61 3.65
N LEU A 49 27.53 16.53 4.49
CA LEU A 49 26.77 17.71 4.11
C LEU A 49 27.60 18.96 4.33
N ASN A 50 27.55 19.85 3.37
CA ASN A 50 28.22 21.17 3.42
C ASN A 50 27.23 22.28 3.80
N GLU A 51 27.72 23.43 4.21
CA GLU A 51 26.86 24.57 4.60
C GLU A 51 25.96 25.10 3.47
N ALA A 52 26.34 24.89 2.22
CA ALA A 52 25.57 25.32 1.05
C ALA A 52 24.54 24.28 0.59
N ASP A 53 24.52 23.07 1.18
CA ASP A 53 23.62 22.03 0.75
C ASP A 53 22.17 22.36 1.14
N GLU A 54 21.26 22.06 0.20
CA GLU A 54 19.83 21.98 0.46
C GLU A 54 19.43 20.50 0.47
N ILE A 55 18.88 20.04 1.57
CA ILE A 55 18.42 18.64 1.71
C ILE A 55 16.94 18.57 2.04
N GLU A 56 16.28 17.57 1.51
CA GLU A 56 14.92 17.21 1.88
C GLU A 56 14.96 15.96 2.77
N VAL A 57 14.28 16.01 3.91
CA VAL A 57 14.08 14.89 4.80
C VAL A 57 12.61 14.47 4.67
N ARG A 58 12.39 13.34 4.03
CA ARG A 58 11.06 12.81 3.74
C ARG A 58 10.77 11.64 4.68
N PRO A 59 9.78 11.73 5.56
CA PRO A 59 9.46 10.65 6.48
C PRO A 59 9.00 9.42 5.72
N VAL A 60 9.54 8.28 6.14
CA VAL A 60 9.07 6.94 5.87
C VAL A 60 9.03 6.23 7.21
N ILE A 61 7.93 5.64 7.56
CA ILE A 61 7.72 5.17 8.93
C ILE A 61 8.38 3.81 9.14
N SER A 62 9.68 3.77 9.50
CA SER A 62 10.37 2.55 10.00
C SER A 62 11.75 2.87 10.56
N GLY A 63 12.03 2.49 11.77
CA GLY A 63 13.19 2.94 12.52
C GLY A 63 14.35 1.98 12.78
N GLY A 64 15.49 2.50 13.16
CA GLY A 64 16.63 1.81 13.78
C GLY A 64 18.03 2.43 13.58
N SER A 65 18.83 2.64 14.66
CA SER A 65 20.15 3.29 14.69
C SER A 65 21.35 2.32 14.59
N GLY A 66 22.41 2.64 13.89
CA GLY A 66 23.64 1.85 13.82
C GLY A 66 24.91 2.67 13.48
N ARG A 67 26.08 2.19 13.89
CA ARG A 67 27.39 2.86 13.89
C ARG A 67 28.28 2.41 12.74
N SER A 68 28.85 3.34 11.94
CA SER A 68 30.19 3.25 11.33
C SER A 68 30.56 4.51 10.57
N GLY A 69 31.83 4.89 10.58
CA GLY A 69 32.35 6.17 10.08
C GLY A 69 33.04 6.12 8.70
N ARG A 70 32.71 5.20 7.82
CA ARG A 70 33.27 5.10 6.45
C ARG A 70 32.17 5.12 5.40
N PRO A 71 32.44 5.68 4.19
CA PRO A 71 31.50 5.58 3.06
C PRO A 71 31.09 4.13 2.84
N MET A 72 29.77 3.90 2.74
CA MET A 72 29.24 2.55 2.61
C MET A 72 29.43 2.04 1.19
N ARG A 73 29.78 0.77 1.07
CA ARG A 73 29.91 0.09 -0.22
C ARG A 73 28.86 -0.98 -0.38
N CYS A 74 28.37 -1.11 -1.61
CA CYS A 74 27.40 -2.14 -1.96
C CYS A 74 27.95 -3.53 -1.61
N ARG A 75 27.18 -4.30 -0.86
CA ARG A 75 27.53 -5.68 -0.45
C ARG A 75 27.79 -6.59 -1.66
N ARG A 76 27.08 -6.37 -2.78
CA ARG A 76 27.15 -7.22 -3.96
C ARG A 76 28.29 -6.85 -4.91
N CYS A 77 28.37 -5.59 -5.36
CA CYS A 77 29.29 -5.15 -6.42
C CYS A 77 30.43 -4.24 -5.94
N LYS A 78 30.42 -3.82 -4.67
CA LYS A 78 31.41 -2.91 -4.05
C LYS A 78 31.37 -1.45 -4.54
N GLU A 79 30.46 -1.10 -5.44
CA GLU A 79 30.21 0.29 -5.82
C GLU A 79 29.70 1.11 -4.61
N PRO A 80 29.74 2.46 -4.68
CA PRO A 80 29.16 3.30 -3.64
C PRO A 80 27.70 2.90 -3.36
N ALA A 81 27.36 2.76 -2.09
CA ALA A 81 26.00 2.44 -1.69
C ALA A 81 25.15 3.71 -1.59
N VAL A 82 23.87 3.58 -1.97
CA VAL A 82 22.87 4.66 -1.87
C VAL A 82 21.82 4.37 -0.80
N ILE A 83 21.75 3.14 -0.30
CA ILE A 83 20.82 2.71 0.74
C ILE A 83 21.45 1.67 1.64
N GLU A 84 21.13 1.75 2.94
CA GLU A 84 21.46 0.72 3.95
C GLU A 84 20.19 0.04 4.43
N LEU A 85 20.20 -1.28 4.44
CA LEU A 85 19.15 -2.12 4.98
C LEU A 85 19.65 -2.83 6.23
N ARG A 86 19.37 -2.24 7.40
CA ARG A 86 19.90 -2.73 8.69
C ARG A 86 19.41 -4.12 9.05
N ARG A 87 18.15 -4.44 8.77
CA ARG A 87 17.60 -5.77 8.99
C ARG A 87 18.37 -6.87 8.24
N HIS A 88 19.14 -6.51 7.22
CA HIS A 88 20.00 -7.40 6.45
C HIS A 88 21.50 -7.19 6.71
N ASN A 89 21.86 -6.22 7.56
CA ASN A 89 23.23 -5.77 7.74
C ASN A 89 23.96 -5.56 6.39
N ALA A 90 23.31 -4.87 5.48
CA ALA A 90 23.76 -4.71 4.09
C ALA A 90 23.45 -3.32 3.55
N ALA A 91 24.36 -2.81 2.72
CA ALA A 91 24.17 -1.61 1.93
C ALA A 91 24.17 -1.96 0.43
N PHE A 92 23.45 -1.22 -0.38
CA PHE A 92 23.29 -1.47 -1.80
C PHE A 92 23.47 -0.21 -2.63
N CYS A 93 24.10 -0.33 -3.81
CA CYS A 93 23.96 0.63 -4.89
C CYS A 93 22.57 0.50 -5.51
N GLN A 94 22.14 1.49 -6.29
CA GLN A 94 20.81 1.54 -6.90
C GLN A 94 20.45 0.27 -7.69
N GLU A 95 21.32 -0.19 -8.57
CA GLU A 95 21.08 -1.37 -9.41
C GLU A 95 20.92 -2.66 -8.57
N CYS A 96 21.82 -2.86 -7.60
CA CYS A 96 21.74 -4.02 -6.72
C CYS A 96 20.54 -3.97 -5.78
N PHE A 97 20.07 -2.77 -5.44
CA PHE A 97 18.86 -2.57 -4.67
C PHE A 97 17.61 -2.92 -5.50
N PHE A 98 17.52 -2.49 -6.74
CA PHE A 98 16.41 -2.87 -7.62
C PHE A 98 16.33 -4.39 -7.82
N ARG A 99 17.48 -5.04 -8.04
CA ARG A 99 17.53 -6.51 -8.10
C ARG A 99 17.11 -7.17 -6.78
N TYR A 100 17.45 -6.57 -5.65
CA TYR A 100 17.02 -7.06 -4.35
C TYR A 100 15.50 -6.94 -4.18
N VAL A 101 14.91 -5.77 -4.48
CA VAL A 101 13.48 -5.52 -4.37
C VAL A 101 12.68 -6.48 -5.25
N ARG A 102 13.04 -6.60 -6.54
CA ARG A 102 12.40 -7.56 -7.45
C ARG A 102 12.48 -8.99 -6.93
N GLY A 103 13.65 -9.42 -6.52
CA GLY A 103 13.84 -10.78 -5.97
C GLY A 103 13.07 -11.05 -4.66
N GLN A 104 12.73 -10.01 -3.88
CA GLN A 104 11.82 -10.18 -2.72
C GLN A 104 10.37 -10.34 -3.14
N VAL A 105 9.94 -9.63 -4.20
CA VAL A 105 8.57 -9.75 -4.75
C VAL A 105 8.40 -11.08 -5.48
N GLU A 106 9.36 -11.49 -6.33
CA GLU A 106 9.37 -12.81 -6.99
C GLU A 106 9.26 -13.93 -5.96
N ARG A 107 10.10 -13.90 -4.92
CA ARG A 107 10.01 -14.88 -3.82
C ARG A 107 8.67 -14.85 -3.10
N ALA A 108 8.09 -13.67 -2.88
CA ALA A 108 6.77 -13.56 -2.25
C ALA A 108 5.69 -14.23 -3.11
N ILE A 109 5.76 -14.03 -4.42
CA ILE A 109 4.85 -14.65 -5.39
C ILE A 109 5.02 -16.17 -5.41
N GLU A 110 6.25 -16.66 -5.48
CA GLU A 110 6.58 -18.10 -5.50
C GLU A 110 6.21 -18.80 -4.19
N ASP A 111 6.65 -18.25 -3.02
CA ASP A 111 6.43 -18.87 -1.70
C ASP A 111 4.92 -19.05 -1.35
N HIS A 112 4.03 -18.28 -2.00
CA HIS A 112 2.60 -18.24 -1.67
C HIS A 112 1.68 -18.45 -2.89
N ASP A 113 2.18 -18.92 -4.02
CA ASP A 113 1.43 -19.15 -5.26
C ASP A 113 0.50 -17.95 -5.63
N MET A 114 1.06 -16.71 -5.50
CA MET A 114 0.25 -15.49 -5.62
C MET A 114 -0.23 -15.24 -7.04
N LEU A 115 0.63 -15.43 -8.02
CA LEU A 115 0.36 -15.15 -9.44
C LEU A 115 0.82 -16.33 -10.29
N SER A 116 0.00 -16.69 -11.27
CA SER A 116 0.28 -17.71 -12.26
C SER A 116 0.47 -17.10 -13.65
N PRO A 117 1.23 -17.73 -14.55
CA PRO A 117 1.35 -17.26 -15.93
C PRO A 117 -0.02 -17.14 -16.60
N GLY A 118 -0.28 -15.99 -17.24
CA GLY A 118 -1.53 -15.71 -17.95
C GLY A 118 -2.67 -15.21 -17.08
N GLU A 119 -2.53 -15.11 -15.74
CA GLU A 119 -3.50 -14.42 -14.90
C GLU A 119 -3.43 -12.90 -15.12
N ARG A 120 -4.60 -12.25 -15.26
CA ARG A 120 -4.73 -10.79 -15.29
C ARG A 120 -4.78 -10.23 -13.88
N VAL A 121 -3.89 -9.29 -13.58
CA VAL A 121 -3.70 -8.74 -12.24
C VAL A 121 -4.25 -7.32 -12.15
N MET A 122 -5.22 -7.08 -11.28
CA MET A 122 -5.67 -5.74 -10.93
C MET A 122 -4.91 -5.22 -9.72
N VAL A 123 -4.10 -4.18 -9.89
CA VAL A 123 -3.40 -3.52 -8.79
C VAL A 123 -4.28 -2.43 -8.21
N ALA A 124 -4.64 -2.54 -6.92
CA ALA A 124 -5.39 -1.50 -6.21
C ALA A 124 -4.48 -0.30 -5.94
N VAL A 125 -4.55 0.74 -6.78
CA VAL A 125 -3.69 1.92 -6.68
C VAL A 125 -4.39 3.07 -5.96
N SER A 126 -3.66 3.76 -5.09
CA SER A 126 -4.15 4.90 -4.30
C SER A 126 -3.45 6.20 -4.63
N GLY A 127 -2.50 6.21 -5.56
CA GLY A 127 -1.57 7.32 -5.78
C GLY A 127 -0.44 7.42 -4.76
N GLY A 128 -0.41 6.54 -3.75
CA GLY A 128 0.67 6.47 -2.77
C GLY A 128 1.82 5.55 -3.23
N LYS A 129 3.00 5.78 -2.64
CA LYS A 129 4.28 5.12 -2.97
C LYS A 129 4.21 3.60 -3.09
N ASP A 130 3.56 2.92 -2.14
CA ASP A 130 3.56 1.46 -2.06
C ASP A 130 2.75 0.83 -3.19
N SER A 131 1.57 1.38 -3.49
CA SER A 131 0.71 0.86 -4.56
C SER A 131 1.32 1.10 -5.95
N LEU A 132 1.95 2.25 -6.18
CA LEU A 132 2.62 2.55 -7.44
C LEU A 132 3.92 1.77 -7.60
N ALA A 133 4.70 1.59 -6.50
CA ALA A 133 5.88 0.72 -6.52
C ALA A 133 5.51 -0.73 -6.83
N LEU A 134 4.42 -1.26 -6.24
CA LEU A 134 3.92 -2.59 -6.58
C LEU A 134 3.60 -2.71 -8.06
N TRP A 135 2.87 -1.73 -8.60
CA TRP A 135 2.47 -1.75 -10.00
C TRP A 135 3.69 -1.68 -10.93
N ASP A 136 4.65 -0.77 -10.67
CA ASP A 136 5.92 -0.68 -11.41
C ASP A 136 6.69 -2.01 -11.38
N ILE A 137 6.79 -2.66 -10.21
CA ILE A 137 7.49 -3.94 -10.06
C ILE A 137 6.81 -5.05 -10.86
N LEU A 138 5.46 -5.14 -10.82
CA LEU A 138 4.73 -6.18 -11.57
C LEU A 138 4.87 -5.97 -13.08
N LEU A 139 4.85 -4.73 -13.57
CA LEU A 139 5.13 -4.41 -14.98
C LEU A 139 6.56 -4.76 -15.38
N GLU A 140 7.56 -4.45 -14.52
CA GLU A 140 8.97 -4.83 -14.73
C GLU A 140 9.19 -6.36 -14.74
N LEU A 141 8.33 -7.12 -14.06
CA LEU A 141 8.31 -8.58 -14.05
C LEU A 141 7.42 -9.17 -15.17
N GLU A 142 6.96 -8.33 -16.08
CA GLU A 142 6.18 -8.70 -17.28
C GLU A 142 4.82 -9.37 -16.97
N TYR A 143 4.22 -9.08 -15.79
CA TYR A 143 2.85 -9.49 -15.50
C TYR A 143 1.83 -8.62 -16.26
N ASP A 144 0.71 -9.21 -16.69
CA ASP A 144 -0.45 -8.47 -17.23
C ASP A 144 -1.16 -7.75 -16.05
N ALA A 145 -0.65 -6.55 -15.72
CA ALA A 145 -1.05 -5.80 -14.55
C ALA A 145 -1.64 -4.44 -14.89
N ALA A 146 -2.94 -4.26 -14.64
CA ALA A 146 -3.65 -2.99 -14.77
C ALA A 146 -3.86 -2.33 -13.40
N GLY A 147 -3.77 -0.99 -13.35
CA GLY A 147 -4.06 -0.22 -12.13
C GLY A 147 -5.55 0.05 -11.99
N MET A 148 -6.10 -0.05 -10.78
CA MET A 148 -7.46 0.39 -10.48
C MET A 148 -7.44 1.41 -9.36
N TYR A 149 -7.88 2.64 -9.67
CA TYR A 149 -8.03 3.74 -8.74
C TYR A 149 -9.48 3.91 -8.32
N LEU A 150 -9.72 4.10 -7.02
CA LEU A 150 -11.02 4.45 -6.49
C LEU A 150 -11.00 5.88 -5.92
N GLY A 151 -11.68 6.80 -6.60
CA GLY A 151 -11.95 8.14 -6.13
C GLY A 151 -12.85 8.11 -4.89
N LEU A 152 -12.34 8.64 -3.78
CA LEU A 152 -13.02 8.59 -2.47
C LEU A 152 -13.77 9.88 -2.14
N GLY A 153 -13.69 10.90 -3.00
CA GLY A 153 -14.31 12.20 -2.81
C GLY A 153 -13.72 13.02 -1.66
N ILE A 154 -12.42 12.85 -1.37
CA ILE A 154 -11.69 13.58 -0.30
C ILE A 154 -11.07 14.87 -0.88
N GLY A 155 -11.87 15.68 -1.60
CA GLY A 155 -11.44 16.95 -2.18
C GLY A 155 -10.13 16.84 -2.95
N GLU A 156 -9.29 17.89 -2.88
CA GLU A 156 -8.01 17.99 -3.58
C GLU A 156 -7.07 16.78 -3.39
N TYR A 157 -7.16 16.10 -2.24
CA TYR A 157 -6.40 14.89 -2.00
C TYR A 157 -6.76 13.76 -2.99
N SER A 158 -8.07 13.55 -3.24
CA SER A 158 -8.52 12.54 -4.21
C SER A 158 -8.18 12.97 -5.64
N ASP A 159 -8.34 14.24 -5.98
CA ASP A 159 -8.08 14.78 -7.32
C ASP A 159 -6.60 14.61 -7.68
N ARG A 160 -5.70 15.01 -6.76
CA ARG A 160 -4.26 14.83 -6.92
C ARG A 160 -3.85 13.37 -7.00
N SER A 161 -4.47 12.50 -6.20
CA SER A 161 -4.21 11.06 -6.26
C SER A 161 -4.60 10.47 -7.61
N ALA A 162 -5.75 10.89 -8.17
CA ALA A 162 -6.20 10.47 -9.48
C ALA A 162 -5.26 10.93 -10.61
N GLU A 163 -4.79 12.19 -10.54
CA GLU A 163 -3.83 12.74 -11.49
C GLU A 163 -2.50 11.97 -11.50
N VAL A 164 -1.96 11.68 -10.30
CA VAL A 164 -0.74 10.90 -10.15
C VAL A 164 -0.89 9.51 -10.75
N VAL A 165 -2.02 8.84 -10.53
CA VAL A 165 -2.27 7.49 -11.09
C VAL A 165 -2.37 7.53 -12.61
N ARG A 166 -3.09 8.51 -13.20
CA ARG A 166 -3.17 8.66 -14.65
C ARG A 166 -1.80 8.89 -15.29
N ARG A 167 -1.04 9.83 -14.73
CA ARG A 167 0.33 10.13 -15.22
C ARG A 167 1.24 8.92 -15.14
N PHE A 168 1.21 8.17 -14.03
CA PHE A 168 1.97 6.94 -13.90
C PHE A 168 1.59 5.92 -14.99
N ALA A 169 0.30 5.73 -15.24
CA ALA A 169 -0.20 4.83 -16.27
C ALA A 169 0.31 5.24 -17.67
N GLU A 170 0.21 6.53 -18.00
CA GLU A 170 0.71 7.09 -19.26
C GLU A 170 2.21 6.89 -19.43
N GLU A 171 3.01 7.21 -18.40
CA GLU A 171 4.47 7.07 -18.42
C GLU A 171 4.94 5.60 -18.56
N ARG A 172 4.13 4.64 -18.12
CA ARG A 172 4.43 3.21 -18.17
C ARG A 172 3.73 2.48 -19.34
N GLY A 173 2.86 3.17 -20.09
CA GLY A 173 2.03 2.56 -21.12
C GLY A 173 1.10 1.47 -20.57
N ALA A 174 0.64 1.63 -19.32
CA ALA A 174 -0.16 0.66 -18.60
C ALA A 174 -1.64 1.03 -18.58
N GLU A 175 -2.52 0.04 -18.51
CA GLU A 175 -3.97 0.22 -18.39
C GLU A 175 -4.33 0.72 -16.99
N ALA A 176 -5.17 1.77 -16.90
CA ALA A 176 -5.71 2.29 -15.65
C ALA A 176 -7.22 2.38 -15.68
N ILE A 177 -7.89 1.78 -14.70
CA ILE A 177 -9.33 1.85 -14.48
C ILE A 177 -9.59 2.89 -13.39
N MET A 178 -10.38 3.91 -13.73
CA MET A 178 -10.72 5.00 -12.82
C MET A 178 -12.19 4.88 -12.42
N VAL A 179 -12.45 4.65 -11.13
CA VAL A 179 -13.81 4.55 -10.58
C VAL A 179 -14.00 5.66 -9.55
N ASP A 180 -15.14 6.34 -9.56
CA ASP A 180 -15.50 7.32 -8.53
C ASP A 180 -16.62 6.76 -7.63
N LEU A 181 -16.40 6.80 -6.32
CA LEU A 181 -17.33 6.26 -5.32
C LEU A 181 -18.65 7.03 -5.28
N ARG A 182 -18.61 8.35 -5.56
CA ARG A 182 -19.81 9.17 -5.56
C ARG A 182 -20.68 8.89 -6.79
N ASP A 183 -20.05 8.79 -7.95
CA ASP A 183 -20.75 8.60 -9.21
C ASP A 183 -21.40 7.22 -9.29
N GLU A 184 -20.65 6.18 -8.92
CA GLU A 184 -21.15 4.80 -9.02
C GLU A 184 -22.00 4.36 -7.84
N TYR A 185 -21.71 4.85 -6.63
CA TYR A 185 -22.35 4.36 -5.41
C TYR A 185 -23.15 5.43 -4.66
N GLY A 186 -23.15 6.69 -5.12
CA GLY A 186 -23.97 7.77 -4.64
C GLY A 186 -23.46 8.43 -3.34
N TYR A 187 -22.26 8.15 -2.87
CA TYR A 187 -21.68 8.77 -1.68
C TYR A 187 -20.16 8.90 -1.75
N ASP A 188 -19.61 9.80 -0.98
CA ASP A 188 -18.18 9.95 -0.74
C ASP A 188 -17.80 9.58 0.71
N ILE A 189 -16.51 9.37 0.97
CA ILE A 189 -16.02 8.96 2.29
C ILE A 189 -16.25 10.05 3.35
N PRO A 190 -16.04 11.37 3.10
CA PRO A 190 -16.40 12.40 4.06
C PRO A 190 -17.88 12.36 4.48
N THR A 191 -18.79 12.17 3.54
CA THR A 191 -20.22 12.04 3.82
C THR A 191 -20.53 10.75 4.59
N ALA A 192 -19.92 9.65 4.21
CA ALA A 192 -20.07 8.37 4.89
C ALA A 192 -19.60 8.43 6.34
N GLY A 193 -18.50 9.12 6.63
CA GLY A 193 -18.00 9.32 7.98
C GLY A 193 -18.95 10.15 8.88
N ARG A 194 -19.71 11.09 8.29
CA ARG A 194 -20.71 11.89 9.03
C ARG A 194 -22.04 11.20 9.24
N LYS A 195 -22.51 10.43 8.27
CA LYS A 195 -23.86 9.80 8.27
C LYS A 195 -23.85 8.34 8.70
N GLY A 196 -22.71 7.67 8.61
CA GLY A 196 -22.58 6.25 8.94
C GLY A 196 -22.41 6.01 10.44
N SER A 197 -22.66 4.78 10.87
CA SER A 197 -22.40 4.32 12.25
C SER A 197 -20.96 3.83 12.45
N ARG A 198 -20.17 3.71 11.40
CA ARG A 198 -18.78 3.25 11.42
C ARG A 198 -17.83 4.44 11.40
N SER A 199 -16.61 4.27 11.93
CA SER A 199 -15.57 5.28 11.77
C SER A 199 -15.24 5.47 10.27
N THR A 200 -14.78 6.68 9.91
CA THR A 200 -14.46 7.07 8.53
C THR A 200 -13.48 6.08 7.87
N CYS A 201 -12.41 5.66 8.58
CA CYS A 201 -11.47 4.66 8.07
C CYS A 201 -12.10 3.28 7.89
N ALA A 202 -13.03 2.88 8.77
CA ALA A 202 -13.70 1.58 8.66
C ALA A 202 -14.64 1.52 7.46
N VAL A 203 -15.40 2.59 7.17
CA VAL A 203 -16.25 2.64 5.98
C VAL A 203 -15.43 2.78 4.71
N CYS A 204 -14.34 3.54 4.71
CA CYS A 204 -13.40 3.63 3.61
C CYS A 204 -12.82 2.27 3.24
N GLY A 205 -12.29 1.52 4.21
CA GLY A 205 -11.75 0.19 4.00
C GLY A 205 -12.81 -0.82 3.53
N LEU A 206 -14.05 -0.70 4.01
CA LEU A 206 -15.18 -1.52 3.56
C LEU A 206 -15.50 -1.23 2.08
N SER A 207 -15.61 0.05 1.70
CA SER A 207 -15.89 0.48 0.33
C SER A 207 -14.81 0.01 -0.64
N LYS A 208 -13.53 0.21 -0.30
CA LYS A 208 -12.40 -0.26 -1.10
C LYS A 208 -12.45 -1.76 -1.35
N ARG A 209 -12.64 -2.57 -0.31
CA ARG A 209 -12.69 -4.04 -0.46
C ARG A 209 -13.86 -4.51 -1.32
N TYR A 210 -15.00 -3.85 -1.20
CA TYR A 210 -16.18 -4.16 -2.01
C TYR A 210 -15.95 -3.79 -3.47
N VAL A 211 -15.56 -2.52 -3.74
CA VAL A 211 -15.43 -1.99 -5.10
C VAL A 211 -14.30 -2.70 -5.86
N PHE A 212 -13.14 -2.92 -5.25
CA PHE A 212 -12.05 -3.64 -5.91
C PHE A 212 -12.45 -5.08 -6.29
N ASN A 213 -13.16 -5.79 -5.40
CA ASN A 213 -13.62 -7.14 -5.77
C ASN A 213 -14.64 -7.10 -6.90
N ARG A 214 -15.60 -6.17 -6.87
CA ARG A 214 -16.62 -6.03 -7.91
C ARG A 214 -15.98 -5.63 -9.25
N ALA A 215 -15.12 -4.62 -9.26
CA ALA A 215 -14.42 -4.19 -10.46
C ALA A 215 -13.54 -5.31 -11.05
N ALA A 216 -12.83 -6.07 -10.21
CA ALA A 216 -12.04 -7.19 -10.72
C ALA A 216 -12.89 -8.23 -11.45
N ILE A 217 -14.06 -8.59 -10.89
CA ILE A 217 -15.00 -9.52 -11.54
C ILE A 217 -15.53 -8.91 -12.85
N GLN A 218 -15.99 -7.65 -12.83
CA GLN A 218 -16.59 -6.98 -13.99
C GLN A 218 -15.62 -6.81 -15.16
N HIS A 219 -14.34 -6.56 -14.88
CA HIS A 219 -13.31 -6.37 -15.90
C HIS A 219 -12.52 -7.64 -16.22
N GLY A 220 -12.92 -8.80 -15.69
CA GLY A 220 -12.30 -10.09 -15.98
C GLY A 220 -10.87 -10.23 -15.46
N PHE A 221 -10.57 -9.69 -14.28
CA PHE A 221 -9.32 -9.92 -13.58
C PHE A 221 -9.39 -11.15 -12.68
N ASP A 222 -8.31 -11.92 -12.66
CA ASP A 222 -8.21 -13.14 -11.85
C ASP A 222 -7.75 -12.82 -10.42
N VAL A 223 -6.94 -11.77 -10.27
CA VAL A 223 -6.25 -11.44 -9.02
C VAL A 223 -6.34 -9.95 -8.72
N VAL A 224 -6.58 -9.61 -7.45
CA VAL A 224 -6.40 -8.26 -6.90
C VAL A 224 -5.11 -8.21 -6.08
N ALA A 225 -4.14 -7.43 -6.53
CA ALA A 225 -2.90 -7.16 -5.81
C ALA A 225 -2.98 -5.84 -5.04
N THR A 226 -2.51 -5.82 -3.80
CA THR A 226 -2.51 -4.63 -2.95
C THR A 226 -1.11 -4.30 -2.45
N GLY A 227 -0.78 -3.00 -2.35
CA GLY A 227 0.52 -2.48 -1.92
C GLY A 227 0.78 -2.58 -0.41
N HIS A 228 0.15 -3.51 0.31
CA HIS A 228 0.46 -3.73 1.71
C HIS A 228 1.87 -4.31 1.86
N ASN A 229 2.70 -3.64 2.64
CA ASN A 229 4.09 -4.00 2.90
C ASN A 229 4.26 -4.71 4.26
N LEU A 230 5.50 -5.06 4.61
CA LEU A 230 5.83 -5.74 5.86
C LEU A 230 5.39 -4.95 7.10
N ASP A 231 5.51 -3.63 7.07
CA ASP A 231 5.13 -2.74 8.18
C ASP A 231 3.62 -2.77 8.42
N ASP A 232 2.82 -2.79 7.35
CA ASP A 232 1.36 -2.91 7.42
C ASP A 232 0.94 -4.25 8.01
N GLU A 233 1.54 -5.33 7.53
CA GLU A 233 1.20 -6.68 7.95
C GLU A 233 1.62 -6.95 9.39
N ALA A 234 2.83 -6.52 9.80
CA ALA A 234 3.30 -6.65 11.17
C ALA A 234 2.43 -5.84 12.15
N ALA A 235 2.07 -4.60 11.78
CA ALA A 235 1.20 -3.77 12.62
C ALA A 235 -0.23 -4.34 12.73
N THR A 236 -0.76 -4.91 11.64
CA THR A 236 -2.08 -5.56 11.64
C THR A 236 -2.06 -6.83 12.48
N LEU A 237 -1.03 -7.66 12.34
CA LEU A 237 -0.86 -8.87 13.16
C LEU A 237 -0.75 -8.52 14.64
N LEU A 238 0.04 -7.51 15.00
CA LEU A 238 0.13 -7.03 16.37
C LEU A 238 -1.23 -6.61 16.91
N GLY A 239 -1.97 -5.79 16.16
CA GLY A 239 -3.29 -5.32 16.57
C GLY A 239 -4.32 -6.44 16.74
N ASN A 240 -4.31 -7.45 15.87
CA ASN A 240 -5.18 -8.62 15.97
C ASN A 240 -4.78 -9.52 17.15
N THR A 241 -3.49 -9.73 17.37
CA THR A 241 -2.95 -10.52 18.49
C THR A 241 -3.27 -9.89 19.83
N LEU A 242 -3.08 -8.57 19.98
CA LEU A 242 -3.39 -7.85 21.22
C LEU A 242 -4.87 -7.92 21.62
N ARG A 243 -5.76 -8.15 20.66
CA ARG A 243 -7.21 -8.29 20.89
C ARG A 243 -7.70 -9.73 20.84
N TRP A 244 -6.79 -10.69 20.58
CA TRP A 244 -7.12 -12.09 20.37
C TRP A 244 -8.24 -12.30 19.33
N GLN A 245 -8.17 -11.54 18.23
CA GLN A 245 -9.12 -11.64 17.11
C GLN A 245 -8.68 -12.78 16.19
N THR A 246 -8.88 -14.02 16.62
CA THR A 246 -8.38 -15.23 15.97
C THR A 246 -8.90 -15.39 14.54
N GLU A 247 -10.17 -15.06 14.26
CA GLU A 247 -10.75 -15.03 12.91
C GLU A 247 -10.01 -14.06 11.95
N TYR A 248 -9.51 -12.91 12.46
CA TYR A 248 -8.73 -11.97 11.66
C TYR A 248 -7.28 -12.43 11.51
N ILE A 249 -6.70 -13.04 12.55
CA ILE A 249 -5.39 -13.67 12.49
C ILE A 249 -5.41 -14.77 11.42
N ALA A 250 -6.41 -15.64 11.43
CA ALA A 250 -6.60 -16.71 10.45
C ALA A 250 -6.64 -16.24 8.98
N ARG A 251 -7.05 -15.00 8.74
CA ARG A 251 -7.16 -14.40 7.39
C ARG A 251 -6.00 -13.48 7.02
N GLN A 252 -4.96 -13.40 7.85
CA GLN A 252 -3.84 -12.49 7.65
C GLN A 252 -2.72 -13.11 6.80
N PHE A 253 -3.10 -13.92 5.82
CA PHE A 253 -2.19 -14.46 4.83
C PHE A 253 -1.89 -13.43 3.73
N PRO A 254 -0.70 -13.49 3.13
CA PRO A 254 -0.33 -12.63 2.00
C PRO A 254 -1.01 -13.03 0.70
N ALA A 255 -1.58 -14.24 0.61
CA ALA A 255 -2.42 -14.71 -0.48
C ALA A 255 -3.72 -15.30 0.06
N LEU A 256 -4.85 -14.78 -0.39
CA LEU A 256 -6.18 -15.32 -0.10
C LEU A 256 -6.75 -15.91 -1.39
N PRO A 257 -7.07 -17.20 -1.41
CA PRO A 257 -7.54 -17.88 -2.61
C PRO A 257 -8.86 -17.32 -3.11
N ALA A 258 -9.11 -17.47 -4.41
CA ALA A 258 -10.40 -17.18 -5.00
C ALA A 258 -11.48 -18.07 -4.36
N ARG A 259 -12.68 -17.52 -4.22
CA ARG A 259 -13.90 -18.22 -3.78
C ARG A 259 -15.04 -17.75 -4.66
N GLU A 260 -16.17 -18.45 -4.65
CA GLU A 260 -17.35 -18.02 -5.39
C GLU A 260 -17.68 -16.55 -5.08
N GLY A 261 -17.75 -15.70 -6.10
CA GLY A 261 -17.98 -14.25 -6.01
C GLY A 261 -16.84 -13.44 -5.40
N MET A 262 -15.65 -14.01 -5.20
CA MET A 262 -14.44 -13.33 -4.75
C MET A 262 -13.22 -13.75 -5.57
N VAL A 263 -12.53 -12.78 -6.15
CA VAL A 263 -11.24 -13.02 -6.83
C VAL A 263 -10.13 -13.28 -5.81
N LYS A 264 -9.06 -13.92 -6.26
CA LYS A 264 -7.82 -14.10 -5.48
C LYS A 264 -7.28 -12.73 -5.05
N LYS A 265 -6.79 -12.60 -3.82
CA LYS A 265 -6.20 -11.36 -3.28
C LYS A 265 -4.78 -11.63 -2.79
N VAL A 266 -3.84 -10.78 -3.22
CA VAL A 266 -2.42 -10.98 -2.93
C VAL A 266 -1.74 -9.70 -2.44
N LYS A 267 -0.65 -9.87 -1.69
CA LYS A 267 0.16 -8.79 -1.12
C LYS A 267 1.65 -9.01 -1.43
N PRO A 268 2.08 -8.79 -2.67
CA PRO A 268 3.44 -9.14 -3.08
C PRO A 268 4.55 -8.37 -2.33
N LEU A 269 4.23 -7.19 -1.75
CA LEU A 269 5.17 -6.38 -0.98
C LEU A 269 5.34 -6.82 0.49
N HIS A 270 4.67 -7.87 0.96
CA HIS A 270 4.69 -8.27 2.38
C HIS A 270 6.08 -8.60 2.94
N ARG A 271 7.07 -8.82 2.07
CA ARG A 271 8.47 -9.05 2.44
C ARG A 271 9.32 -7.78 2.46
N LEU A 272 8.83 -6.68 1.90
CA LEU A 272 9.51 -5.38 1.83
C LEU A 272 9.01 -4.46 2.93
N SER A 273 9.95 -3.75 3.58
CA SER A 273 9.60 -2.69 4.53
C SER A 273 9.13 -1.43 3.82
N GLU A 274 8.45 -0.56 4.55
CA GLU A 274 7.99 0.74 4.04
C GLU A 274 9.16 1.63 3.58
N LEU A 275 10.33 1.54 4.25
CA LEU A 275 11.55 2.20 3.81
C LEU A 275 12.02 1.70 2.44
N GLU A 276 11.96 0.39 2.22
CA GLU A 276 12.41 -0.21 0.97
C GLU A 276 11.49 0.16 -0.19
N THR A 277 10.18 0.16 0.01
CA THR A 277 9.22 0.58 -1.03
C THR A 277 9.32 2.07 -1.33
N ALA A 278 9.52 2.91 -0.32
CA ALA A 278 9.74 4.35 -0.50
C ALA A 278 11.04 4.66 -1.25
N ALA A 279 12.12 3.99 -0.88
CA ALA A 279 13.41 4.14 -1.57
C ALA A 279 13.34 3.66 -3.03
N TYR A 280 12.63 2.56 -3.27
CA TYR A 280 12.38 2.06 -4.62
C TYR A 280 11.62 3.10 -5.45
N ALA A 281 10.47 3.57 -4.97
CA ALA A 281 9.66 4.56 -5.66
C ALA A 281 10.47 5.84 -5.99
N PHE A 282 11.23 6.33 -5.01
CA PHE A 282 12.08 7.50 -5.22
C PHE A 282 13.15 7.27 -6.29
N MET A 283 13.92 6.19 -6.20
CA MET A 283 15.01 5.89 -7.14
C MET A 283 14.51 5.53 -8.55
N ARG A 284 13.27 5.03 -8.68
CA ARG A 284 12.58 4.81 -9.96
C ARG A 284 12.01 6.10 -10.56
N GLY A 285 12.06 7.21 -9.83
CA GLY A 285 11.47 8.47 -10.25
C GLY A 285 9.94 8.45 -10.29
N ILE A 286 9.31 7.55 -9.52
CA ILE A 286 7.86 7.48 -9.41
C ILE A 286 7.37 8.68 -8.59
N ASP A 287 6.56 9.51 -9.21
CA ASP A 287 5.85 10.57 -8.49
C ASP A 287 4.66 9.95 -7.74
N TYR A 288 4.45 10.38 -6.49
CA TYR A 288 3.38 9.87 -5.63
C TYR A 288 2.90 10.94 -4.65
N VAL A 289 1.70 10.78 -4.13
CA VAL A 289 1.15 11.66 -3.09
C VAL A 289 1.89 11.41 -1.78
N VAL A 290 2.63 12.42 -1.31
CA VAL A 290 3.42 12.36 -0.06
C VAL A 290 2.56 12.64 1.17
N GLU A 291 1.53 13.46 1.01
CA GLU A 291 0.64 13.88 2.07
C GLU A 291 -0.20 12.70 2.57
N GLU A 292 -0.36 12.62 3.89
CA GLU A 292 -1.28 11.66 4.48
C GLU A 292 -2.75 12.04 4.21
N CYS A 293 -3.60 11.01 4.16
CA CYS A 293 -5.03 11.24 4.04
C CYS A 293 -5.53 12.14 5.19
N PRO A 294 -6.19 13.29 4.91
CA PRO A 294 -6.62 14.20 5.96
C PRO A 294 -7.67 13.62 6.93
N LEU A 295 -8.24 12.46 6.60
CA LEU A 295 -9.22 11.75 7.42
C LEU A 295 -8.60 10.63 8.28
N VAL A 296 -7.27 10.47 8.28
CA VAL A 296 -6.57 9.37 8.98
C VAL A 296 -6.49 9.55 10.50
N ALA A 297 -6.78 10.74 11.02
CA ALA A 297 -6.64 11.07 12.42
C ALA A 297 -7.38 10.06 13.33
N GLY A 298 -6.68 9.57 14.37
CA GLY A 298 -7.22 8.59 15.32
C GLY A 298 -7.17 7.13 14.87
N ASN A 299 -6.55 6.82 13.74
CA ASN A 299 -6.40 5.45 13.27
C ASN A 299 -5.48 4.64 14.22
N THR A 300 -6.04 3.57 14.82
CA THR A 300 -5.30 2.69 15.73
C THR A 300 -4.17 1.93 15.06
N GLN A 301 -4.25 1.71 13.75
CA GLN A 301 -3.21 1.07 12.96
C GLN A 301 -1.88 1.83 13.03
N LEU A 302 -1.93 3.16 13.02
CA LEU A 302 -0.72 4.00 13.14
C LEU A 302 -0.03 3.80 14.50
N LYS A 303 -0.80 3.59 15.58
CA LYS A 303 -0.23 3.29 16.90
C LYS A 303 0.49 1.93 16.93
N HIS A 304 -0.06 0.94 16.25
CA HIS A 304 0.59 -0.38 16.13
C HIS A 304 1.86 -0.30 15.26
N LYS A 305 1.80 0.47 14.16
CA LYS A 305 2.99 0.76 13.34
C LYS A 305 4.09 1.42 14.17
N ASP A 306 3.77 2.47 14.93
CA ASP A 306 4.72 3.16 15.79
C ASP A 306 5.34 2.23 16.84
N ALA A 307 4.54 1.38 17.49
CA ALA A 307 5.04 0.39 18.42
C ALA A 307 6.03 -0.60 17.75
N MET A 308 5.69 -1.12 16.57
CA MET A 308 6.57 -2.01 15.81
C MET A 308 7.84 -1.28 15.33
N ASN A 309 7.75 0.00 14.99
CA ASN A 309 8.91 0.82 14.61
C ASN A 309 9.90 0.96 15.77
N ARG A 310 9.40 1.23 16.99
CA ARG A 310 10.26 1.31 18.18
C ARG A 310 10.96 -0.01 18.48
N LEU A 311 10.29 -1.15 18.32
CA LEU A 311 10.91 -2.46 18.46
C LEU A 311 11.98 -2.70 17.37
N GLU A 312 11.67 -2.38 16.13
CA GLU A 312 12.59 -2.48 14.99
C GLU A 312 13.84 -1.61 15.18
N ALA A 313 13.66 -0.40 15.72
CA ALA A 313 14.75 0.53 16.03
C ALA A 313 15.76 -0.09 17.01
N GLY A 314 15.27 -0.76 18.04
CA GLY A 314 16.10 -1.45 19.04
C GLY A 314 16.68 -2.77 18.56
N SER A 315 15.98 -3.47 17.67
CA SER A 315 16.36 -4.80 17.17
C SER A 315 15.95 -4.94 15.71
N PRO A 316 16.83 -4.57 14.75
CA PRO A 316 16.55 -4.63 13.32
C PRO A 316 16.20 -6.04 12.85
N GLY A 317 15.10 -6.16 12.11
CA GLY A 317 14.55 -7.43 11.65
C GLY A 317 13.37 -7.95 12.50
N THR A 318 13.01 -7.26 13.59
CA THR A 318 11.90 -7.66 14.47
C THR A 318 10.57 -7.78 13.73
N LYS A 319 10.24 -6.83 12.85
CA LYS A 319 9.01 -6.88 12.04
C LYS A 319 8.97 -8.13 11.15
N ALA A 320 10.09 -8.40 10.48
CA ALA A 320 10.21 -9.57 9.61
C ALA A 320 10.14 -10.87 10.42
N GLN A 321 10.84 -10.96 11.55
CA GLN A 321 10.78 -12.14 12.43
C GLN A 321 9.37 -12.36 12.97
N PHE A 322 8.65 -11.30 13.34
CA PHE A 322 7.29 -11.39 13.86
C PHE A 322 6.31 -11.86 12.79
N TYR A 323 6.26 -11.18 11.64
CA TYR A 323 5.26 -11.49 10.61
C TYR A 323 5.60 -12.78 9.82
N LEU A 324 6.83 -12.91 9.33
CA LEU A 324 7.22 -14.10 8.59
C LEU A 324 7.29 -15.32 9.50
N GLY A 325 7.68 -15.15 10.76
CA GLY A 325 7.63 -16.21 11.77
C GLY A 325 6.20 -16.68 12.08
N TYR A 326 5.22 -15.77 12.05
CA TYR A 326 3.81 -16.13 12.12
C TYR A 326 3.40 -16.98 10.91
N LEU A 327 3.71 -16.55 9.69
CA LEU A 327 3.38 -17.30 8.46
C LEU A 327 3.97 -18.71 8.46
N ASP A 328 5.22 -18.85 8.89
CA ASP A 328 5.96 -20.11 8.90
C ASP A 328 5.47 -21.10 9.98
N ARG A 329 5.10 -20.60 11.17
CA ARG A 329 4.93 -21.44 12.36
C ARG A 329 3.56 -21.45 12.98
N ALA A 330 2.81 -20.34 12.85
CA ALA A 330 1.59 -20.16 13.61
C ALA A 330 0.32 -20.05 12.75
N ALA A 331 0.46 -19.71 11.48
CA ALA A 331 -0.69 -19.48 10.62
C ALA A 331 -1.60 -20.71 10.50
N GLY A 332 -1.02 -21.90 10.42
CA GLY A 332 -1.76 -23.17 10.38
C GLY A 332 -2.59 -23.47 11.64
N LEU A 333 -2.21 -22.90 12.80
CA LEU A 333 -2.93 -23.11 14.05
C LEU A 333 -4.33 -22.46 14.07
N PHE A 334 -4.57 -21.50 13.18
CA PHE A 334 -5.82 -20.73 13.09
C PHE A 334 -6.63 -21.08 11.84
N ALA A 335 -6.23 -22.07 11.05
CA ALA A 335 -6.85 -22.37 9.74
C ALA A 335 -8.34 -22.68 9.83
N ASP A 336 -8.77 -23.40 10.86
CA ASP A 336 -10.17 -23.82 11.05
C ASP A 336 -11.13 -22.66 11.35
N GLU A 337 -10.62 -21.52 11.85
CA GLU A 337 -11.43 -20.34 12.16
C GLU A 337 -11.77 -19.49 10.92
N SER A 338 -11.21 -19.82 9.75
CA SER A 338 -11.45 -19.07 8.51
C SER A 338 -12.71 -19.49 7.75
N ALA A 339 -13.34 -20.61 8.10
CA ALA A 339 -14.51 -21.16 7.42
C ALA A 339 -15.79 -20.45 7.87
N ALA A 340 -16.27 -19.50 7.06
CA ALA A 340 -17.60 -18.92 7.23
C ALA A 340 -18.50 -19.40 6.10
N ASP A 341 -19.72 -19.84 6.43
CA ASP A 341 -20.77 -20.11 5.43
C ASP A 341 -21.14 -18.80 4.75
N LEU A 342 -20.75 -18.67 3.49
CA LEU A 342 -21.03 -17.52 2.66
C LEU A 342 -22.25 -17.81 1.76
N ARG A 343 -23.12 -16.82 1.63
CA ARG A 343 -24.26 -16.82 0.70
C ARG A 343 -24.28 -15.51 -0.09
N PRO A 344 -24.88 -15.47 -1.26
CA PRO A 344 -25.02 -14.23 -2.03
C PRO A 344 -25.82 -13.19 -1.23
N CYS A 345 -25.36 -11.94 -1.25
CA CYS A 345 -26.11 -10.81 -0.71
C CYS A 345 -27.37 -10.58 -1.54
N GLU A 346 -28.55 -10.51 -0.92
CA GLU A 346 -29.82 -10.29 -1.64
C GLU A 346 -29.90 -8.96 -2.39
N GLN A 347 -29.03 -7.99 -2.07
CA GLN A 347 -28.99 -6.68 -2.75
C GLN A 347 -28.01 -6.64 -3.94
N CYS A 348 -26.84 -7.28 -3.87
CA CYS A 348 -25.76 -7.09 -4.83
C CYS A 348 -25.05 -8.39 -5.26
N GLY A 349 -25.51 -9.55 -4.80
CA GLY A 349 -24.94 -10.85 -5.15
C GLY A 349 -23.57 -11.17 -4.51
N GLN A 350 -22.85 -10.19 -3.95
CA GLN A 350 -21.53 -10.48 -3.36
C GLN A 350 -21.62 -11.37 -2.11
N PRO A 351 -20.63 -12.23 -1.86
CA PRO A 351 -20.64 -13.18 -0.74
C PRO A 351 -20.72 -12.49 0.63
N THR A 352 -21.56 -13.00 1.49
CA THR A 352 -21.76 -12.49 2.85
C THR A 352 -22.27 -13.60 3.79
N THR A 353 -22.03 -13.45 5.08
CA THR A 353 -22.59 -14.33 6.13
C THR A 353 -24.04 -13.95 6.51
N GLY A 354 -24.49 -12.75 6.16
CA GLY A 354 -25.82 -12.23 6.48
C GLY A 354 -26.72 -12.12 5.25
N ARG A 355 -27.98 -11.71 5.44
CA ARG A 355 -28.94 -11.46 4.36
C ARG A 355 -28.42 -10.39 3.40
N PHE A 356 -27.87 -9.29 3.92
CA PHE A 356 -27.27 -8.20 3.19
C PHE A 356 -25.80 -8.02 3.60
N CYS A 357 -24.91 -7.80 2.65
CA CYS A 357 -23.51 -7.60 2.95
C CYS A 357 -23.26 -6.28 3.73
N ALA A 358 -22.10 -6.19 4.35
CA ALA A 358 -21.74 -5.02 5.16
C ALA A 358 -21.71 -3.72 4.35
N PHE A 359 -21.32 -3.78 3.05
CA PHE A 359 -21.30 -2.63 2.16
C PHE A 359 -22.72 -2.14 1.86
N CYS A 360 -23.65 -3.01 1.42
CA CYS A 360 -25.04 -2.63 1.14
C CYS A 360 -25.72 -2.02 2.37
N ARG A 361 -25.48 -2.59 3.56
CA ARG A 361 -26.01 -2.02 4.81
C ARG A 361 -25.46 -0.62 5.10
N ALA A 362 -24.16 -0.42 4.92
CA ALA A 362 -23.54 0.89 5.13
C ALA A 362 -24.03 1.91 4.10
N GLN A 363 -24.09 1.54 2.82
CA GLN A 363 -24.58 2.41 1.74
C GLN A 363 -26.05 2.81 1.97
N ALA A 364 -26.92 1.86 2.30
CA ALA A 364 -28.33 2.12 2.58
C ALA A 364 -28.49 3.11 3.76
N GLN A 365 -27.72 2.93 4.83
CA GLN A 365 -27.71 3.85 5.97
C GLN A 365 -27.23 5.26 5.56
N ILE A 366 -26.14 5.38 4.80
CA ILE A 366 -25.57 6.66 4.35
C ILE A 366 -26.57 7.41 3.46
N LEU A 367 -27.24 6.68 2.56
CA LEU A 367 -28.20 7.25 1.60
C LEU A 367 -29.63 7.39 2.15
N GLY A 368 -29.90 6.94 3.38
CA GLY A 368 -31.24 6.96 3.96
C GLY A 368 -32.22 6.04 3.21
N ARG A 369 -31.75 4.97 2.58
CA ARG A 369 -32.54 4.01 1.82
C ARG A 369 -32.86 2.76 2.65
N ARG A 370 -33.98 2.10 2.30
CA ARG A 370 -34.28 0.77 2.85
C ARG A 370 -33.63 -0.30 1.99
N LEU A 371 -33.08 -1.34 2.61
CA LEU A 371 -32.63 -2.55 1.91
C LEU A 371 -33.86 -3.36 1.51
N ALA A 372 -33.99 -3.57 0.22
CA ALA A 372 -34.96 -4.49 -0.38
C ALA A 372 -34.22 -5.37 -1.38
N PRO A 373 -34.67 -6.62 -1.63
CA PRO A 373 -34.16 -7.38 -2.76
C PRO A 373 -34.38 -6.57 -4.05
N PRO A 374 -33.49 -6.67 -5.06
CA PRO A 374 -33.67 -5.99 -6.33
C PRO A 374 -35.02 -6.44 -6.95
N SER A 375 -35.72 -5.50 -7.56
CA SER A 375 -36.87 -5.83 -8.40
C SER A 375 -36.39 -6.52 -9.68
N ASP A 376 -37.24 -7.30 -10.33
CA ASP A 376 -36.92 -7.96 -11.61
C ASP A 376 -36.45 -6.96 -12.68
N GLU A 377 -36.97 -5.72 -12.66
CA GLU A 377 -36.54 -4.62 -13.53
C GLU A 377 -35.13 -4.13 -13.20
N GLN A 378 -34.73 -4.10 -11.95
CA GLN A 378 -33.37 -3.71 -11.53
C GLN A 378 -32.35 -4.78 -11.91
N VAL A 379 -32.69 -6.05 -11.79
CA VAL A 379 -31.86 -7.17 -12.23
C VAL A 379 -31.66 -7.11 -13.75
N ALA A 380 -32.71 -6.83 -14.52
CA ALA A 380 -32.62 -6.69 -15.97
C ALA A 380 -31.78 -5.46 -16.38
N SER A 381 -31.89 -4.34 -15.66
CA SER A 381 -31.11 -3.11 -15.92
C SER A 381 -29.62 -3.30 -15.56
N GLU A 382 -29.27 -4.00 -14.49
CA GLU A 382 -27.90 -4.31 -14.12
C GLU A 382 -27.23 -5.25 -15.14
N LEU A 383 -27.93 -6.26 -15.61
CA LEU A 383 -27.47 -7.14 -16.69
C LEU A 383 -27.26 -6.38 -18.03
N ALA A 384 -28.05 -5.36 -18.30
CA ALA A 384 -27.88 -4.50 -19.47
C ALA A 384 -26.74 -3.49 -19.32
N SER A 385 -26.45 -3.03 -18.10
CA SER A 385 -25.33 -2.10 -17.80
C SER A 385 -23.96 -2.80 -17.69
N GLU A 386 -23.93 -4.11 -17.50
CA GLU A 386 -22.68 -4.91 -17.54
C GLU A 386 -21.99 -4.87 -18.92
N THR A 387 -22.65 -4.29 -19.95
CA THR A 387 -22.08 -4.12 -21.31
C THR A 387 -21.54 -2.72 -21.60
N MET A 388 -21.55 -1.76 -20.68
CA MET A 388 -21.01 -0.42 -20.91
C MET A 388 -19.56 -0.32 -20.39
N PRO A 389 -18.59 0.12 -21.23
CA PRO A 389 -17.20 0.24 -20.82
C PRO A 389 -17.03 1.43 -19.87
N ALA A 390 -16.40 1.20 -18.71
CA ALA A 390 -15.73 2.27 -17.97
C ALA A 390 -14.69 2.94 -18.90
N GLU A 391 -14.46 4.24 -18.79
CA GLU A 391 -13.44 4.93 -19.57
C GLU A 391 -12.07 4.26 -19.35
N ILE A 392 -11.62 3.52 -20.35
CA ILE A 392 -10.31 2.89 -20.38
C ILE A 392 -9.36 3.90 -21.01
N TYR A 393 -8.50 4.51 -20.23
CA TYR A 393 -7.35 5.24 -20.75
C TYR A 393 -6.26 4.25 -21.13
N GLY A 394 -6.35 3.74 -22.36
CA GLY A 394 -5.30 2.94 -22.98
C GLY A 394 -4.37 3.86 -23.76
N GLY A 395 -3.06 3.75 -23.55
CA GLY A 395 -2.07 4.41 -24.37
C GLY A 395 -2.17 3.93 -25.82
N VAL A 396 -2.55 4.84 -26.74
CA VAL A 396 -2.54 4.58 -28.18
C VAL A 396 -1.08 4.51 -28.61
N GLY A 397 -0.57 3.29 -28.76
CA GLY A 397 0.65 3.03 -29.51
C GLY A 397 0.42 3.36 -30.98
N GLY A 398 0.86 4.54 -31.40
CA GLY A 398 0.92 4.93 -32.81
C GLY A 398 2.24 4.47 -33.41
N ALA A 399 2.15 3.78 -34.54
CA ALA A 399 3.11 3.28 -35.51
C ALA A 399 4.52 3.87 -35.52
#